data_22e2b51a46952896f5407cc93fd0d89b
#
_entry.id   22e2b51a46952896f5407cc93fd0d89b
#
_cell.length_a   1.000
_cell.length_b   1.000
_cell.length_c   1.000
_cell.angle_alpha   90.00
_cell.angle_beta   90.00
_cell.angle_gamma   90.00
#
_symmetry.space_group_name_H-M   'P 1'
#
loop_
_entity.id
_entity.type
_entity.pdbx_description
1 polymer ?
#
loop_
_entity_poly.entity_id
_entity_poly.type
_entity_poly.pdbx_seq_one_letter_code
_entity_poly.pdbx_strand_id
1 'polypeptide(L)'
;MFELLELIKSNYLKRITDISEQKNIWIKLSEQFSPDLSLYRIGRPSVIVAKETGDLGLSVLWIVQAALIRPILKEIVLRSENDKDLSTILNKVNNNSLCALAHSENPAEPVILTESGSGFILNGEKKFITAGKNAELMIVTCRRQGEDKISHLALIDPAQLTDGSLPDLKLDIMKSVTHTKLILSNRAVQYSMIPRIDPQMIRRLVKKYGILERALIFEAFLSLLLYAEKILNAAGAVITVYDEIASLLEMQSASVTKQIDEAVYDEKIVTENIPLQKIFPYIDLFKKAYIKTESSLHEAEKIKLKDLFLFDSLKG
;
A
#
# COMPACT_ATOMS: atom_id res chain seq x y z
N MET A 1 7.62 -10.28 18.96
CA MET A 1 8.05 -10.43 17.55
C MET A 1 7.85 -11.85 17.06
N PHE A 2 8.50 -12.85 17.65
CA PHE A 2 8.38 -14.25 17.18
C PHE A 2 6.92 -14.73 17.13
N GLU A 3 6.16 -14.56 18.20
CA GLU A 3 4.73 -14.95 18.25
C GLU A 3 3.88 -14.27 17.18
N LEU A 4 4.13 -12.99 16.88
CA LEU A 4 3.43 -12.27 15.83
C LEU A 4 3.76 -12.86 14.44
N LEU A 5 5.02 -13.18 14.16
CA LEU A 5 5.42 -13.78 12.88
C LEU A 5 4.80 -15.17 12.70
N GLU A 6 4.75 -15.99 13.75
CA GLU A 6 4.09 -17.30 13.71
C GLU A 6 2.57 -17.15 13.51
N LEU A 7 1.94 -16.16 14.12
CA LEU A 7 0.53 -15.86 13.89
C LEU A 7 0.27 -15.41 12.44
N ILE A 8 1.16 -14.58 11.88
CA ILE A 8 1.05 -14.14 10.47
C ILE A 8 1.14 -15.35 9.53
N LYS A 9 2.07 -16.27 9.78
CA LYS A 9 2.25 -17.50 8.98
C LYS A 9 1.02 -18.41 9.09
N SER A 10 0.61 -18.75 10.30
CA SER A 10 -0.49 -19.70 10.56
C SER A 10 -1.84 -19.21 10.04
N ASN A 11 -2.11 -17.90 10.07
CA ASN A 11 -3.36 -17.32 9.62
C ASN A 11 -3.35 -16.86 8.15
N TYR A 12 -2.31 -17.18 7.37
CA TYR A 12 -2.19 -16.67 6.00
C TYR A 12 -3.40 -17.04 5.12
N LEU A 13 -3.76 -18.32 5.06
CA LEU A 13 -4.89 -18.79 4.25
C LEU A 13 -6.23 -18.23 4.75
N LYS A 14 -6.39 -18.06 6.06
CA LYS A 14 -7.59 -17.48 6.64
C LYS A 14 -7.78 -16.02 6.21
N ARG A 15 -6.69 -15.23 6.15
CA ARG A 15 -6.76 -13.84 5.67
C ARG A 15 -7.21 -13.68 4.22
N ILE A 16 -6.98 -14.69 3.37
CA ILE A 16 -7.43 -14.66 1.97
C ILE A 16 -8.95 -14.75 1.87
N THR A 17 -9.58 -15.48 2.79
CA THR A 17 -11.02 -15.77 2.76
C THR A 17 -11.83 -14.93 3.75
N ASP A 18 -11.19 -14.43 4.81
CA ASP A 18 -11.83 -13.67 5.89
C ASP A 18 -11.20 -12.28 6.01
N ILE A 19 -11.96 -11.30 5.57
CA ILE A 19 -11.57 -9.89 5.58
C ILE A 19 -11.35 -9.35 7.00
N SER A 20 -12.05 -9.90 8.01
CA SER A 20 -11.90 -9.49 9.41
C SER A 20 -10.52 -9.86 9.96
N GLU A 21 -9.92 -10.94 9.50
CA GLU A 21 -8.58 -11.36 9.90
C GLU A 21 -7.49 -10.41 9.39
N GLN A 22 -7.71 -9.72 8.28
CA GLN A 22 -6.78 -8.68 7.80
C GLN A 22 -6.73 -7.52 8.82
N LYS A 23 -7.90 -7.10 9.34
CA LYS A 23 -7.98 -6.07 10.37
C LYS A 23 -7.36 -6.53 11.69
N ASN A 24 -7.62 -7.77 12.10
CA ASN A 24 -7.04 -8.34 13.34
C ASN A 24 -5.51 -8.36 13.30
N ILE A 25 -4.92 -8.78 12.20
CA ILE A 25 -3.46 -8.77 12.02
C ILE A 25 -2.92 -7.35 11.94
N TRP A 26 -3.61 -6.42 11.28
CA TRP A 26 -3.24 -5.02 11.27
C TRP A 26 -3.15 -4.44 12.69
N ILE A 27 -4.15 -4.68 13.54
CA ILE A 27 -4.15 -4.21 14.93
C ILE A 27 -2.89 -4.71 15.66
N LYS A 28 -2.59 -6.00 15.57
CA LYS A 28 -1.40 -6.59 16.21
C LYS A 28 -0.08 -6.04 15.67
N LEU A 29 0.00 -5.78 14.35
CA LEU A 29 1.16 -5.12 13.74
C LEU A 29 1.31 -3.69 14.27
N SER A 30 0.22 -2.94 14.33
CA SER A 30 0.23 -1.54 14.77
C SER A 30 0.57 -1.41 16.26
N GLU A 31 0.15 -2.34 17.09
CA GLU A 31 0.54 -2.43 18.51
C GLU A 31 2.03 -2.75 18.68
N GLN A 32 2.55 -3.68 17.86
CA GLN A 32 3.95 -4.11 17.96
C GLN A 32 4.93 -3.06 17.43
N PHE A 33 4.58 -2.37 16.34
CA PHE A 33 5.52 -1.51 15.61
C PHE A 33 5.18 -0.03 15.63
N SER A 34 3.99 0.35 16.04
CA SER A 34 3.43 1.70 15.98
C SER A 34 3.61 2.37 14.60
N PRO A 35 2.56 2.54 13.81
CA PRO A 35 2.66 3.16 12.48
C PRO A 35 3.00 4.66 12.51
N ASP A 36 3.02 5.27 13.70
CA ASP A 36 3.42 6.66 13.92
C ASP A 36 4.90 6.85 14.25
N LEU A 37 5.68 5.78 14.15
CA LEU A 37 7.14 5.87 14.24
C LEU A 37 7.69 6.86 13.20
N SER A 38 8.82 7.48 13.56
CA SER A 38 9.54 8.34 12.60
C SER A 38 9.70 7.60 11.28
N LEU A 39 9.63 8.32 10.17
CA LEU A 39 9.78 7.78 8.81
C LEU A 39 10.99 6.83 8.69
N TYR A 40 12.04 7.11 9.45
CA TYR A 40 13.28 6.32 9.54
C TYR A 40 13.10 4.84 9.90
N ARG A 41 12.03 4.46 10.62
CA ARG A 41 11.78 3.06 11.03
C ARG A 41 10.60 2.41 10.33
N ILE A 42 9.93 3.13 9.45
CA ILE A 42 8.69 2.69 8.82
C ILE A 42 8.89 1.46 7.92
N GLY A 43 10.01 1.39 7.19
CA GLY A 43 10.30 0.26 6.28
C GLY A 43 10.59 -1.05 7.00
N ARG A 44 11.14 -1.00 8.21
CA ARG A 44 11.60 -2.20 8.91
C ARG A 44 10.53 -3.29 9.13
N PRO A 45 9.29 -3.00 9.52
CA PRO A 45 8.26 -4.03 9.66
C PRO A 45 7.92 -4.73 8.36
N SER A 46 7.83 -3.99 7.23
CA SER A 46 7.53 -4.59 5.92
C SER A 46 8.63 -5.55 5.46
N VAL A 47 9.90 -5.17 5.63
CA VAL A 47 11.05 -6.03 5.33
C VAL A 47 11.01 -7.31 6.18
N ILE A 48 10.77 -7.20 7.49
CA ILE A 48 10.70 -8.36 8.39
C ILE A 48 9.53 -9.27 7.99
N VAL A 49 8.34 -8.72 7.75
CA VAL A 49 7.16 -9.52 7.37
C VAL A 49 7.42 -10.25 6.05
N ALA A 50 7.91 -9.57 5.01
CA ALA A 50 8.20 -10.18 3.72
C ALA A 50 9.28 -11.27 3.83
N LYS A 51 10.40 -10.99 4.52
CA LYS A 51 11.53 -11.91 4.66
C LYS A 51 11.20 -13.15 5.49
N GLU A 52 10.47 -12.99 6.58
CA GLU A 52 10.24 -14.08 7.53
C GLU A 52 8.97 -14.87 7.24
N THR A 53 8.00 -14.28 6.57
CA THR A 53 6.69 -14.90 6.33
C THR A 53 6.32 -15.09 4.87
N GLY A 54 6.99 -14.39 3.95
CA GLY A 54 6.66 -14.37 2.52
C GLY A 54 5.37 -13.60 2.20
N ASP A 55 4.83 -12.84 3.14
CA ASP A 55 3.56 -12.12 2.98
C ASP A 55 3.79 -10.70 2.44
N LEU A 56 3.92 -10.59 1.12
CA LEU A 56 4.09 -9.29 0.47
C LEU A 56 2.84 -8.41 0.61
N GLY A 57 1.65 -8.99 0.55
CA GLY A 57 0.40 -8.23 0.69
C GLY A 57 0.33 -7.50 2.04
N LEU A 58 0.65 -8.19 3.15
CA LEU A 58 0.67 -7.58 4.47
C LEU A 58 1.79 -6.54 4.60
N SER A 59 2.94 -6.76 3.96
CA SER A 59 4.04 -5.79 3.89
C SER A 59 3.61 -4.52 3.17
N VAL A 60 2.90 -4.65 2.05
CA VAL A 60 2.32 -3.52 1.30
C VAL A 60 1.25 -2.81 2.12
N LEU A 61 0.39 -3.53 2.84
CA LEU A 61 -0.58 -2.91 3.75
C LEU A 61 0.13 -2.02 4.78
N TRP A 62 1.19 -2.53 5.42
CA TRP A 62 1.98 -1.73 6.37
C TRP A 62 2.55 -0.47 5.74
N ILE A 63 3.17 -0.60 4.57
CA ILE A 63 3.79 0.52 3.84
C ILE A 63 2.75 1.58 3.49
N VAL A 64 1.62 1.17 2.92
CA VAL A 64 0.53 2.08 2.54
C VAL A 64 -0.01 2.84 3.75
N GLN A 65 -0.19 2.17 4.88
CA GLN A 65 -0.64 2.83 6.11
C GLN A 65 0.41 3.78 6.67
N ALA A 66 1.62 3.31 6.90
CA ALA A 66 2.63 4.02 7.67
C ALA A 66 3.42 5.06 6.85
N ALA A 67 3.69 4.79 5.58
CA ALA A 67 4.54 5.65 4.73
C ALA A 67 3.75 6.57 3.77
N LEU A 68 2.49 6.26 3.48
CA LEU A 68 1.69 7.03 2.54
C LEU A 68 0.51 7.72 3.24
N ILE A 69 -0.42 6.96 3.81
CA ILE A 69 -1.70 7.49 4.31
C ILE A 69 -1.50 8.33 5.57
N ARG A 70 -0.80 7.81 6.58
CA ARG A 70 -0.63 8.50 7.86
C ARG A 70 0.13 9.82 7.75
N PRO A 71 1.21 9.92 6.98
CA PRO A 71 1.84 11.21 6.73
C PRO A 71 0.91 12.22 6.05
N ILE A 72 0.09 11.78 5.08
CA ILE A 72 -0.90 12.64 4.44
C ILE A 72 -1.95 13.12 5.46
N LEU A 73 -2.48 12.22 6.30
CA LEU A 73 -3.45 12.57 7.35
C LEU A 73 -2.86 13.56 8.34
N LYS A 74 -1.60 13.37 8.78
CA LYS A 74 -0.91 14.32 9.67
C LYS A 74 -0.85 15.73 9.08
N GLU A 75 -0.53 15.83 7.79
CA GLU A 75 -0.49 17.13 7.09
C GLU A 75 -1.89 17.74 6.96
N ILE A 76 -2.94 16.93 6.75
CA ILE A 76 -4.33 17.39 6.74
C ILE A 76 -4.70 17.96 8.11
N VAL A 77 -4.41 17.24 9.20
CA VAL A 77 -4.68 17.65 10.58
C VAL A 77 -4.00 18.98 10.89
N LEU A 78 -2.68 19.08 10.64
CA LEU A 78 -1.90 20.30 10.94
C LEU A 78 -2.45 21.56 10.26
N ARG A 79 -3.08 21.39 9.09
CA ARG A 79 -3.66 22.53 8.32
C ARG A 79 -5.11 22.81 8.62
N SER A 80 -5.75 21.93 9.36
CA SER A 80 -7.19 21.95 9.65
C SER A 80 -7.49 22.34 11.11
N GLU A 81 -6.50 22.84 11.86
CA GLU A 81 -6.62 23.12 13.31
C GLU A 81 -7.82 24.01 13.68
N ASN A 82 -8.29 24.82 12.73
CA ASN A 82 -9.44 25.71 12.91
C ASN A 82 -10.77 25.10 12.41
N ASP A 83 -10.77 23.87 11.87
CA ASP A 83 -11.97 23.20 11.37
C ASP A 83 -12.40 22.12 12.36
N LYS A 84 -13.38 22.45 13.22
CA LYS A 84 -13.88 21.56 14.28
C LYS A 84 -14.52 20.27 13.73
N ASP A 85 -15.19 20.34 12.59
CA ASP A 85 -15.86 19.19 12.00
C ASP A 85 -14.81 18.20 11.47
N LEU A 86 -13.81 18.72 10.76
CA LEU A 86 -12.72 17.93 10.24
C LEU A 86 -11.87 17.33 11.37
N SER A 87 -11.56 18.08 12.41
CA SER A 87 -10.83 17.58 13.57
C SER A 87 -11.59 16.46 14.29
N THR A 88 -12.91 16.53 14.36
CA THR A 88 -13.75 15.48 14.95
C THR A 88 -13.67 14.17 14.14
N ILE A 89 -13.63 14.26 12.81
CA ILE A 89 -13.48 13.08 11.93
C ILE A 89 -12.10 12.48 12.10
N LEU A 90 -11.05 13.30 12.08
CA LEU A 90 -9.67 12.86 12.17
C LEU A 90 -9.30 12.30 13.54
N ASN A 91 -9.91 12.82 14.61
CA ASN A 91 -9.72 12.29 15.97
C ASN A 91 -10.27 10.88 16.18
N LYS A 92 -11.13 10.39 15.26
CA LYS A 92 -11.56 8.97 15.26
C LYS A 92 -10.50 8.03 14.71
N VAL A 93 -9.54 8.55 13.97
CA VAL A 93 -8.45 7.77 13.39
C VAL A 93 -7.33 7.64 14.42
N ASN A 94 -7.14 6.45 14.92
CA ASN A 94 -6.07 6.08 15.85
C ASN A 94 -5.07 5.10 15.19
N ASN A 95 -4.06 4.68 15.93
CA ASN A 95 -3.03 3.77 15.42
C ASN A 95 -3.57 2.43 14.91
N ASN A 96 -4.71 1.98 15.44
CA ASN A 96 -5.34 0.71 15.06
C ASN A 96 -6.34 0.86 13.90
N SER A 97 -6.69 2.09 13.53
CA SER A 97 -7.60 2.35 12.41
C SER A 97 -6.94 2.03 11.07
N LEU A 98 -7.64 1.31 10.20
CA LEU A 98 -7.27 1.18 8.81
C LEU A 98 -7.85 2.36 8.02
N CYS A 99 -6.99 2.99 7.23
CA CYS A 99 -7.39 4.04 6.32
C CYS A 99 -7.07 3.61 4.87
N ALA A 100 -7.76 4.18 3.90
CA ALA A 100 -7.50 3.91 2.50
C ALA A 100 -7.19 5.20 1.73
N LEU A 101 -6.36 5.09 0.70
CA LEU A 101 -6.12 6.15 -0.26
C LEU A 101 -6.63 5.71 -1.64
N ALA A 102 -7.64 6.40 -2.13
CA ALA A 102 -8.18 6.25 -3.46
C ALA A 102 -7.57 7.33 -4.38
N HIS A 103 -6.41 7.01 -4.97
CA HIS A 103 -5.64 7.95 -5.79
C HIS A 103 -5.56 7.54 -7.25
N SER A 104 -5.21 6.28 -7.53
CA SER A 104 -5.05 5.79 -8.90
C SER A 104 -6.37 5.79 -9.66
N GLU A 105 -6.39 6.38 -10.86
CA GLU A 105 -7.59 6.49 -11.70
C GLU A 105 -7.26 6.23 -13.17
N ASN A 106 -8.27 5.91 -13.94
CA ASN A 106 -8.20 6.00 -15.38
C ASN A 106 -8.26 7.49 -15.76
N PRO A 107 -7.28 8.04 -16.51
CA PRO A 107 -7.32 9.44 -16.94
C PRO A 107 -8.59 9.83 -17.71
N ALA A 108 -9.22 8.87 -18.40
CA ALA A 108 -10.47 9.09 -19.14
C ALA A 108 -11.71 9.17 -18.22
N GLU A 109 -11.61 8.63 -16.99
CA GLU A 109 -12.73 8.55 -16.03
C GLU A 109 -12.30 9.04 -14.64
N PRO A 110 -11.83 10.29 -14.53
CA PRO A 110 -11.34 10.85 -13.27
C PRO A 110 -12.48 11.03 -12.28
N VAL A 111 -12.14 11.08 -10.99
CA VAL A 111 -13.11 11.49 -9.98
C VAL A 111 -13.27 13.00 -10.00
N ILE A 112 -14.48 13.45 -10.35
CA ILE A 112 -14.86 14.86 -10.45
C ILE A 112 -15.68 15.28 -9.24
N LEU A 113 -15.31 16.44 -8.68
CA LEU A 113 -16.00 17.14 -7.62
C LEU A 113 -16.81 18.29 -8.23
N THR A 114 -18.12 18.27 -8.03
CA THR A 114 -19.05 19.32 -8.50
C THR A 114 -19.78 19.93 -7.32
N GLU A 115 -19.89 21.24 -7.25
CA GLU A 115 -20.69 21.94 -6.22
C GLU A 115 -22.18 21.62 -6.38
N SER A 116 -22.87 21.42 -5.26
CA SER A 116 -24.29 21.12 -5.23
C SER A 116 -24.92 21.63 -3.94
N GLY A 117 -25.63 22.76 -4.00
CA GLY A 117 -26.41 23.28 -2.88
C GLY A 117 -25.65 23.32 -1.54
N SER A 118 -25.86 22.33 -0.68
CA SER A 118 -25.27 22.23 0.67
C SER A 118 -23.95 21.50 0.77
N GLY A 119 -23.32 21.14 -0.36
CA GLY A 119 -22.07 20.36 -0.35
C GLY A 119 -21.51 20.16 -1.75
N PHE A 120 -21.00 18.95 -1.97
CA PHE A 120 -20.43 18.53 -3.24
C PHE A 120 -21.00 17.18 -3.67
N ILE A 121 -20.88 16.88 -4.96
CA ILE A 121 -21.16 15.57 -5.55
C ILE A 121 -19.87 15.05 -6.17
N LEU A 122 -19.55 13.78 -5.88
CA LEU A 122 -18.43 13.06 -6.49
C LEU A 122 -18.95 12.03 -7.50
N ASN A 123 -18.35 12.04 -8.68
CA ASN A 123 -18.58 11.05 -9.75
C ASN A 123 -17.24 10.57 -10.31
N GLY A 124 -17.14 9.30 -10.67
CA GLY A 124 -15.96 8.70 -11.29
C GLY A 124 -15.46 7.45 -10.57
N GLU A 125 -14.27 6.98 -10.98
CA GLU A 125 -13.70 5.74 -10.47
C GLU A 125 -12.26 5.91 -9.97
N LYS A 126 -11.90 5.12 -8.95
CA LYS A 126 -10.52 4.90 -8.50
C LYS A 126 -10.21 3.41 -8.50
N LYS A 127 -8.93 3.06 -8.67
CA LYS A 127 -8.46 1.67 -8.74
C LYS A 127 -7.31 1.42 -7.76
N PHE A 128 -7.04 0.14 -7.49
CA PHE A 128 -5.92 -0.31 -6.66
C PHE A 128 -5.93 0.26 -5.24
N ILE A 129 -7.10 0.24 -4.59
CA ILE A 129 -7.26 0.73 -3.22
C ILE A 129 -6.98 -0.41 -2.25
N THR A 130 -5.84 -0.35 -1.59
CA THR A 130 -5.44 -1.34 -0.58
C THR A 130 -6.30 -1.19 0.66
N ALA A 131 -6.85 -2.30 1.16
CA ALA A 131 -7.72 -2.40 2.33
C ALA A 131 -9.00 -1.54 2.27
N GLY A 132 -9.48 -1.17 1.08
CA GLY A 132 -10.64 -0.27 0.93
C GLY A 132 -11.89 -0.72 1.66
N LYS A 133 -12.19 -2.04 1.70
CA LYS A 133 -13.35 -2.61 2.42
C LYS A 133 -13.21 -2.58 3.95
N ASN A 134 -11.99 -2.60 4.47
CA ASN A 134 -11.70 -2.60 5.90
C ASN A 134 -11.41 -1.20 6.44
N ALA A 135 -11.36 -0.21 5.56
CA ALA A 135 -11.00 1.15 5.96
C ALA A 135 -12.13 1.79 6.79
N GLU A 136 -11.73 2.51 7.82
CA GLU A 136 -12.61 3.35 8.65
C GLU A 136 -12.68 4.79 8.11
N LEU A 137 -11.70 5.16 7.29
CA LEU A 137 -11.64 6.42 6.57
C LEU A 137 -10.98 6.21 5.21
N MET A 138 -11.55 6.80 4.17
CA MET A 138 -10.98 6.80 2.83
C MET A 138 -10.69 8.23 2.39
N ILE A 139 -9.44 8.47 1.97
CA ILE A 139 -9.01 9.71 1.33
C ILE A 139 -9.16 9.53 -0.18
N VAL A 140 -9.98 10.34 -0.82
CA VAL A 140 -10.20 10.30 -2.27
C VAL A 140 -9.61 11.55 -2.89
N THR A 141 -8.64 11.39 -3.79
CA THR A 141 -8.16 12.52 -4.60
C THR A 141 -9.13 12.79 -5.74
N CYS A 142 -9.49 14.05 -5.95
CA CYS A 142 -10.44 14.45 -6.99
C CYS A 142 -10.02 15.77 -7.65
N ARG A 143 -10.64 16.04 -8.80
CA ARG A 143 -10.51 17.31 -9.52
C ARG A 143 -11.84 18.08 -9.41
N ARG A 144 -11.77 19.39 -9.37
CA ARG A 144 -12.98 20.19 -9.57
C ARG A 144 -13.40 20.10 -11.04
N GLN A 145 -14.69 20.23 -11.27
CA GLN A 145 -15.22 20.25 -12.65
C GLN A 145 -14.52 21.34 -13.48
N GLY A 146 -14.00 20.95 -14.67
CA GLY A 146 -13.24 21.82 -15.54
C GLY A 146 -11.74 21.89 -15.29
N GLU A 147 -11.22 21.20 -14.28
CA GLU A 147 -9.78 21.11 -14.00
C GLU A 147 -9.17 19.80 -14.52
N ASP A 148 -7.95 19.90 -15.05
CA ASP A 148 -7.21 18.74 -15.59
C ASP A 148 -6.38 18.01 -14.53
N LYS A 149 -6.13 18.65 -13.38
CA LYS A 149 -5.25 18.14 -12.32
C LYS A 149 -6.00 17.96 -11.01
N ILE A 150 -5.52 17.02 -10.19
CA ILE A 150 -6.00 16.85 -8.82
C ILE A 150 -5.88 18.18 -8.08
N SER A 151 -6.98 18.60 -7.46
CA SER A 151 -7.09 19.87 -6.74
C SER A 151 -7.69 19.75 -5.36
N HIS A 152 -8.35 18.63 -5.05
CA HIS A 152 -9.05 18.42 -3.79
C HIS A 152 -8.81 17.01 -3.24
N LEU A 153 -8.99 16.90 -1.93
CA LEU A 153 -9.16 15.64 -1.21
C LEU A 153 -10.59 15.60 -0.67
N ALA A 154 -11.24 14.44 -0.82
CA ALA A 154 -12.49 14.17 -0.12
C ALA A 154 -12.26 13.09 0.93
N LEU A 155 -12.77 13.27 2.12
CA LEU A 155 -12.78 12.29 3.18
C LEU A 155 -14.12 11.54 3.13
N ILE A 156 -14.08 10.23 3.00
CA ILE A 156 -15.27 9.39 2.88
C ILE A 156 -15.24 8.33 3.97
N ASP A 157 -16.36 8.14 4.64
CA ASP A 157 -16.60 6.97 5.47
C ASP A 157 -17.06 5.82 4.55
N PRO A 158 -16.25 4.74 4.38
CA PRO A 158 -16.62 3.61 3.51
C PRO A 158 -17.90 2.91 3.94
N ALA A 159 -18.26 2.94 5.22
CA ALA A 159 -19.50 2.34 5.73
C ALA A 159 -20.77 3.06 5.21
N GLN A 160 -20.63 4.27 4.72
CA GLN A 160 -21.71 5.04 4.12
C GLN A 160 -21.82 4.88 2.59
N LEU A 161 -20.95 4.09 1.98
CA LEU A 161 -21.03 3.78 0.55
C LEU A 161 -22.14 2.78 0.28
N THR A 162 -22.76 2.88 -0.89
CA THR A 162 -23.79 1.93 -1.33
C THR A 162 -23.16 0.60 -1.72
N ASP A 163 -23.95 -0.46 -1.66
CA ASP A 163 -23.54 -1.77 -2.15
C ASP A 163 -23.03 -1.68 -3.61
N GLY A 164 -21.93 -2.36 -3.86
CA GLY A 164 -21.27 -2.33 -5.17
C GLY A 164 -20.31 -1.16 -5.42
N SER A 165 -20.25 -0.16 -4.51
CA SER A 165 -19.28 0.94 -4.65
C SER A 165 -17.81 0.52 -4.46
N LEU A 166 -17.55 -0.60 -3.77
CA LEU A 166 -16.21 -1.13 -3.51
C LEU A 166 -16.05 -2.58 -4.03
N PRO A 167 -16.11 -2.82 -5.35
CA PRO A 167 -15.90 -4.15 -5.89
C PRO A 167 -14.43 -4.56 -5.75
N ASP A 168 -14.20 -5.85 -5.46
CA ASP A 168 -12.85 -6.41 -5.38
C ASP A 168 -12.16 -6.40 -6.75
N LEU A 169 -10.89 -6.03 -6.73
CA LEU A 169 -9.97 -6.33 -7.81
C LEU A 169 -9.52 -7.79 -7.65
N LYS A 170 -9.83 -8.61 -8.64
CA LYS A 170 -9.40 -10.02 -8.68
C LYS A 170 -7.93 -10.08 -9.08
N LEU A 171 -7.04 -9.82 -8.13
CA LEU A 171 -5.60 -9.93 -8.32
C LEU A 171 -5.16 -11.36 -7.93
N ASP A 172 -4.28 -11.96 -8.71
CA ASP A 172 -3.66 -13.24 -8.35
C ASP A 172 -2.43 -13.09 -7.44
N ILE A 173 -2.05 -11.86 -7.15
CA ILE A 173 -0.94 -11.46 -6.29
C ILE A 173 -1.46 -10.74 -5.04
N MET A 174 -0.64 -10.71 -3.97
CA MET A 174 -0.90 -10.02 -2.71
C MET A 174 -2.28 -10.37 -2.09
N LYS A 175 -2.66 -11.66 -2.16
CA LYS A 175 -4.01 -12.13 -1.78
C LYS A 175 -4.36 -11.99 -0.30
N SER A 176 -3.36 -11.81 0.56
CA SER A 176 -3.57 -11.63 2.01
C SER A 176 -4.19 -10.29 2.40
N VAL A 177 -4.32 -9.37 1.44
CA VAL A 177 -4.91 -8.04 1.62
C VAL A 177 -5.89 -7.75 0.48
N THR A 178 -7.02 -7.12 0.80
CA THR A 178 -8.00 -6.72 -0.22
C THR A 178 -7.50 -5.54 -1.04
N HIS A 179 -7.74 -5.64 -2.34
CA HIS A 179 -7.60 -4.54 -3.28
C HIS A 179 -8.94 -4.29 -3.95
N THR A 180 -9.39 -3.05 -3.96
CA THR A 180 -10.71 -2.68 -4.48
C THR A 180 -10.62 -1.59 -5.54
N LYS A 181 -11.68 -1.46 -6.30
CA LYS A 181 -12.05 -0.21 -6.97
C LYS A 181 -12.93 0.62 -6.04
N LEU A 182 -13.05 1.91 -6.32
CA LEU A 182 -14.10 2.78 -5.80
C LEU A 182 -14.89 3.32 -6.99
N ILE A 183 -16.20 3.09 -6.97
CA ILE A 183 -17.13 3.59 -7.99
C ILE A 183 -18.05 4.60 -7.30
N LEU A 184 -18.02 5.83 -7.76
CA LEU A 184 -18.81 6.94 -7.24
C LEU A 184 -19.83 7.38 -8.28
N SER A 185 -21.12 7.28 -7.92
CA SER A 185 -22.24 7.73 -8.75
C SER A 185 -23.09 8.69 -7.93
N ASN A 186 -23.01 9.97 -8.24
CA ASN A 186 -23.72 11.04 -7.54
C ASN A 186 -23.53 11.01 -6.01
N ARG A 187 -22.32 10.68 -5.55
CA ARG A 187 -22.03 10.60 -4.12
C ARG A 187 -21.99 12.00 -3.52
N ALA A 188 -22.98 12.31 -2.69
CA ALA A 188 -23.01 13.56 -1.92
C ALA A 188 -21.93 13.54 -0.82
N VAL A 189 -21.23 14.67 -0.69
CA VAL A 189 -20.18 14.89 0.32
C VAL A 189 -20.39 16.29 0.92
N GLN A 190 -20.38 16.38 2.25
CA GLN A 190 -20.53 17.64 2.97
C GLN A 190 -19.28 18.52 2.81
N TYR A 191 -19.41 19.84 2.94
CA TYR A 191 -18.28 20.78 2.90
C TYR A 191 -17.19 20.45 3.93
N SER A 192 -17.57 20.00 5.12
CA SER A 192 -16.66 19.58 6.18
C SER A 192 -15.81 18.35 5.86
N MET A 193 -16.19 17.57 4.84
CA MET A 193 -15.43 16.40 4.38
C MET A 193 -14.43 16.74 3.27
N ILE A 194 -14.32 18.00 2.88
CA ILE A 194 -13.37 18.49 1.88
C ILE A 194 -12.37 19.43 2.57
N PRO A 195 -11.19 18.92 2.98
CA PRO A 195 -10.18 19.74 3.63
C PRO A 195 -9.75 20.94 2.77
N ARG A 196 -9.65 22.11 3.35
CA ARG A 196 -9.21 23.34 2.68
C ARG A 196 -7.69 23.38 2.58
N ILE A 197 -7.13 22.64 1.62
CA ILE A 197 -5.70 22.55 1.40
C ILE A 197 -5.38 23.07 0.00
N ASP A 198 -4.27 23.79 -0.11
CA ASP A 198 -3.78 24.27 -1.40
C ASP A 198 -3.59 23.09 -2.39
N PRO A 199 -4.16 23.19 -3.62
CA PRO A 199 -4.05 22.13 -4.62
C PRO A 199 -2.62 21.73 -4.99
N GLN A 200 -1.67 22.67 -4.97
CA GLN A 200 -0.27 22.34 -5.22
C GLN A 200 0.31 21.51 -4.09
N MET A 201 -0.08 21.82 -2.85
CA MET A 201 0.33 21.05 -1.69
C MET A 201 -0.20 19.62 -1.76
N ILE A 202 -1.48 19.40 -2.10
CA ILE A 202 -2.06 18.06 -2.27
C ILE A 202 -1.21 17.25 -3.24
N ARG A 203 -0.92 17.79 -4.40
CA ARG A 203 -0.10 17.11 -5.43
C ARG A 203 1.32 16.80 -4.93
N ARG A 204 1.95 17.74 -4.20
CA ARG A 204 3.27 17.53 -3.60
C ARG A 204 3.26 16.41 -2.57
N LEU A 205 2.26 16.38 -1.68
CA LEU A 205 2.14 15.36 -0.63
C LEU A 205 1.97 13.96 -1.25
N VAL A 206 1.02 13.83 -2.18
CA VAL A 206 0.76 12.54 -2.83
C VAL A 206 1.98 12.08 -3.62
N LYS A 207 2.65 12.98 -4.36
CA LYS A 207 3.89 12.66 -5.07
C LYS A 207 4.99 12.21 -4.11
N LYS A 208 5.27 13.03 -3.07
CA LYS A 208 6.31 12.78 -2.08
C LYS A 208 6.17 11.40 -1.43
N TYR A 209 5.01 11.15 -0.84
CA TYR A 209 4.78 9.90 -0.11
C TYR A 209 4.55 8.71 -1.04
N GLY A 210 4.06 8.92 -2.26
CA GLY A 210 3.99 7.88 -3.27
C GLY A 210 5.38 7.43 -3.79
N ILE A 211 6.38 8.31 -3.81
CA ILE A 211 7.77 7.93 -4.10
C ILE A 211 8.30 7.03 -2.97
N LEU A 212 8.11 7.44 -1.72
CA LEU A 212 8.54 6.66 -0.56
C LEU A 212 7.84 5.29 -0.51
N GLU A 213 6.53 5.25 -0.76
CA GLU A 213 5.77 4.00 -0.85
C GLU A 213 6.40 3.04 -1.86
N ARG A 214 6.66 3.48 -3.08
CA ARG A 214 7.27 2.63 -4.13
C ARG A 214 8.65 2.10 -3.74
N ALA A 215 9.47 2.94 -3.12
CA ALA A 215 10.79 2.55 -2.64
C ALA A 215 10.71 1.45 -1.58
N LEU A 216 9.79 1.58 -0.62
CA LEU A 216 9.57 0.60 0.44
C LEU A 216 8.91 -0.69 -0.07
N ILE A 217 8.00 -0.62 -1.04
CA ILE A 217 7.45 -1.81 -1.71
C ILE A 217 8.57 -2.58 -2.39
N PHE A 218 9.53 -1.89 -2.98
CA PHE A 218 10.69 -2.52 -3.60
C PHE A 218 11.60 -3.22 -2.57
N GLU A 219 11.84 -2.62 -1.40
CA GLU A 219 12.54 -3.29 -0.28
C GLU A 219 11.81 -4.55 0.18
N ALA A 220 10.48 -4.47 0.34
CA ALA A 220 9.67 -5.63 0.71
C ALA A 220 9.72 -6.73 -0.35
N PHE A 221 9.76 -6.37 -1.63
CA PHE A 221 9.91 -7.34 -2.72
C PHE A 221 11.29 -8.02 -2.72
N LEU A 222 12.40 -7.28 -2.53
CA LEU A 222 13.72 -7.88 -2.35
C LEU A 222 13.74 -8.85 -1.16
N SER A 223 13.07 -8.49 -0.09
CA SER A 223 12.93 -9.35 1.09
C SER A 223 12.11 -10.61 0.81
N LEU A 224 11.08 -10.53 -0.05
CA LEU A 224 10.35 -11.69 -0.54
C LEU A 224 11.26 -12.63 -1.35
N LEU A 225 12.21 -12.11 -2.16
CA LEU A 225 13.17 -12.96 -2.89
C LEU A 225 14.04 -13.79 -1.93
N LEU A 226 14.50 -13.21 -0.80
CA LEU A 226 15.23 -13.95 0.22
C LEU A 226 14.38 -15.06 0.87
N TYR A 227 13.10 -14.80 1.10
CA TYR A 227 12.16 -15.84 1.55
C TYR A 227 11.97 -16.92 0.49
N ALA A 228 11.78 -16.53 -0.77
CA ALA A 228 11.55 -17.44 -1.89
C ALA A 228 12.72 -18.39 -2.09
N GLU A 229 13.98 -17.91 -1.99
CA GLU A 229 15.17 -18.77 -2.08
C GLU A 229 15.12 -19.90 -1.06
N LYS A 230 14.87 -19.58 0.20
CA LYS A 230 14.76 -20.56 1.27
C LYS A 230 13.70 -21.63 1.00
N ILE A 231 12.50 -21.20 0.57
CA ILE A 231 11.36 -22.11 0.35
C ILE A 231 11.58 -22.98 -0.90
N LEU A 232 12.05 -22.38 -1.99
CA LEU A 232 12.28 -23.11 -3.24
C LEU A 232 13.44 -24.10 -3.12
N ASN A 233 14.51 -23.75 -2.39
CA ASN A 233 15.60 -24.67 -2.11
C ASN A 233 15.13 -25.84 -1.23
N ALA A 234 14.29 -25.61 -0.23
CA ALA A 234 13.67 -26.68 0.55
C ALA A 234 12.77 -27.58 -0.28
N ALA A 235 12.18 -27.08 -1.38
CA ALA A 235 11.39 -27.84 -2.34
C ALA A 235 12.23 -28.52 -3.45
N GLY A 236 13.57 -28.46 -3.37
CA GLY A 236 14.49 -29.13 -4.29
C GLY A 236 15.02 -28.29 -5.45
N ALA A 237 14.79 -26.96 -5.43
CA ALA A 237 15.52 -26.06 -6.33
C ALA A 237 16.99 -25.91 -5.89
N VAL A 238 17.84 -25.39 -6.78
CA VAL A 238 19.21 -24.98 -6.45
C VAL A 238 19.36 -23.51 -6.83
N ILE A 239 19.13 -22.64 -5.86
CA ILE A 239 19.27 -21.18 -5.99
C ILE A 239 20.31 -20.74 -4.97
N THR A 240 21.29 -19.94 -5.38
CA THR A 240 22.41 -19.49 -4.53
C THR A 240 22.70 -18.02 -4.81
N VAL A 241 21.69 -17.16 -4.60
CA VAL A 241 21.78 -15.70 -4.87
C VAL A 241 21.45 -14.86 -3.62
N TYR A 242 21.46 -15.50 -2.44
CA TYR A 242 21.10 -14.84 -1.18
C TYR A 242 21.95 -13.60 -0.91
N ASP A 243 23.27 -13.72 -1.04
CA ASP A 243 24.20 -12.63 -0.72
C ASP A 243 24.05 -11.45 -1.68
N GLU A 244 23.80 -11.72 -2.96
CA GLU A 244 23.55 -10.71 -3.97
C GLU A 244 22.24 -9.95 -3.68
N ILE A 245 21.15 -10.68 -3.37
CA ILE A 245 19.87 -10.05 -3.03
C ILE A 245 19.96 -9.30 -1.70
N ALA A 246 20.66 -9.84 -0.71
CA ALA A 246 20.86 -9.17 0.57
C ALA A 246 21.64 -7.86 0.39
N SER A 247 22.69 -7.86 -0.44
CA SER A 247 23.44 -6.65 -0.78
C SER A 247 22.58 -5.60 -1.49
N LEU A 248 21.72 -6.02 -2.43
CA LEU A 248 20.78 -5.12 -3.09
C LEU A 248 19.77 -4.51 -2.10
N LEU A 249 19.28 -5.32 -1.15
CA LEU A 249 18.38 -4.85 -0.10
C LEU A 249 19.06 -3.81 0.80
N GLU A 250 20.31 -4.04 1.23
CA GLU A 250 21.08 -3.09 2.01
C GLU A 250 21.29 -1.77 1.28
N MET A 251 21.65 -1.82 0.00
CA MET A 251 21.79 -0.63 -0.84
C MET A 251 20.50 0.16 -0.95
N GLN A 252 19.36 -0.53 -1.13
CA GLN A 252 18.05 0.11 -1.21
C GLN A 252 17.67 0.76 0.11
N SER A 253 17.86 0.05 1.23
CA SER A 253 17.55 0.56 2.57
C SER A 253 18.40 1.79 2.92
N ALA A 254 19.69 1.80 2.55
CA ALA A 254 20.55 2.97 2.71
C ALA A 254 20.06 4.15 1.87
N SER A 255 19.63 3.90 0.63
CA SER A 255 19.09 4.93 -0.26
C SER A 255 17.78 5.54 0.29
N VAL A 256 16.84 4.70 0.76
CA VAL A 256 15.58 5.14 1.37
C VAL A 256 15.86 5.97 2.63
N THR A 257 16.76 5.50 3.49
CA THR A 257 17.16 6.21 4.71
C THR A 257 17.69 7.60 4.37
N LYS A 258 18.61 7.70 3.41
CA LYS A 258 19.19 8.97 2.96
C LYS A 258 18.12 9.94 2.45
N GLN A 259 17.16 9.48 1.64
CA GLN A 259 16.06 10.32 1.15
C GLN A 259 15.19 10.86 2.28
N ILE A 260 14.93 10.02 3.29
CA ILE A 260 14.15 10.42 4.47
C ILE A 260 14.90 11.50 5.25
N ASP A 261 16.19 11.33 5.50
CA ASP A 261 17.03 12.25 6.28
C ASP A 261 17.18 13.60 5.57
N GLU A 262 17.39 13.59 4.26
CA GLU A 262 17.55 14.79 3.44
C GLU A 262 16.20 15.45 3.09
N ALA A 263 15.06 14.79 3.42
CA ALA A 263 13.70 15.18 3.01
C ALA A 263 13.55 15.38 1.49
N VAL A 264 14.45 14.77 0.70
CA VAL A 264 14.48 14.81 -0.76
C VAL A 264 13.92 13.51 -1.30
N TYR A 265 12.76 13.58 -1.93
CA TYR A 265 12.10 12.43 -2.55
C TYR A 265 12.13 12.60 -4.06
N ASP A 266 13.20 12.14 -4.68
CA ASP A 266 13.37 12.18 -6.13
C ASP A 266 13.06 10.79 -6.73
N GLU A 267 12.22 10.76 -7.77
CA GLU A 267 11.91 9.52 -8.51
C GLU A 267 13.15 8.85 -9.10
N LYS A 268 14.15 9.64 -9.50
CA LYS A 268 15.42 9.13 -10.02
C LYS A 268 16.16 8.28 -8.99
N ILE A 269 16.12 8.64 -7.72
CA ILE A 269 16.81 7.90 -6.66
C ILE A 269 16.18 6.52 -6.42
N VAL A 270 14.87 6.39 -6.61
CA VAL A 270 14.17 5.10 -6.47
C VAL A 270 14.54 4.11 -7.58
N THR A 271 14.81 4.61 -8.79
CA THR A 271 15.02 3.78 -9.98
C THR A 271 16.47 3.73 -10.44
N GLU A 272 17.32 4.73 -10.13
CA GLU A 272 18.70 4.81 -10.60
C GLU A 272 19.69 4.04 -9.70
N ASN A 273 19.45 3.96 -8.38
CA ASN A 273 20.37 3.25 -7.47
C ASN A 273 20.30 1.73 -7.63
N ILE A 274 19.14 1.18 -7.93
CA ILE A 274 19.00 -0.23 -8.33
C ILE A 274 18.14 -0.27 -9.58
N PRO A 275 18.74 -0.25 -10.77
CA PRO A 275 17.99 -0.39 -12.01
C PRO A 275 17.22 -1.72 -11.95
N LEU A 276 15.91 -1.69 -12.15
CA LEU A 276 15.06 -2.88 -12.22
C LEU A 276 15.64 -3.94 -13.17
N GLN A 277 16.37 -3.50 -14.21
CA GLN A 277 17.10 -4.36 -15.13
C GLN A 277 18.11 -5.30 -14.45
N LYS A 278 18.71 -4.91 -13.32
CA LYS A 278 19.62 -5.78 -12.55
C LYS A 278 18.87 -6.87 -11.78
N ILE A 279 17.58 -6.68 -11.52
CA ILE A 279 16.77 -7.58 -10.71
C ILE A 279 15.96 -8.56 -11.56
N PHE A 280 15.59 -8.19 -12.78
CA PHE A 280 14.87 -9.08 -13.68
C PHE A 280 15.52 -10.47 -13.87
N PRO A 281 16.86 -10.62 -14.01
CA PRO A 281 17.47 -11.93 -14.08
C PRO A 281 17.19 -12.81 -12.85
N TYR A 282 17.20 -12.22 -11.65
CA TYR A 282 16.87 -12.93 -10.42
C TYR A 282 15.38 -13.30 -10.40
N ILE A 283 14.49 -12.38 -10.73
CA ILE A 283 13.04 -12.65 -10.80
C ILE A 283 12.77 -13.80 -11.77
N ASP A 284 13.38 -13.81 -12.94
CA ASP A 284 13.22 -14.89 -13.93
C ASP A 284 13.77 -16.21 -13.43
N LEU A 285 14.90 -16.20 -12.68
CA LEU A 285 15.44 -17.38 -12.02
C LEU A 285 14.44 -17.96 -11.00
N PHE A 286 13.92 -17.11 -10.12
CA PHE A 286 12.94 -17.52 -9.10
C PHE A 286 11.64 -18.04 -9.70
N LYS A 287 11.11 -17.41 -10.75
CA LYS A 287 9.92 -17.87 -11.47
C LYS A 287 10.12 -19.25 -12.10
N LYS A 288 11.27 -19.47 -12.75
CA LYS A 288 11.61 -20.79 -13.32
C LYS A 288 11.71 -21.87 -12.25
N ALA A 289 12.34 -21.54 -11.12
CA ALA A 289 12.43 -22.44 -9.98
C ALA A 289 11.05 -22.74 -9.37
N TYR A 290 10.21 -21.71 -9.19
CA TYR A 290 8.83 -21.88 -8.72
C TYR A 290 8.04 -22.82 -9.61
N ILE A 291 8.00 -22.60 -10.93
CA ILE A 291 7.29 -23.47 -11.89
C ILE A 291 7.77 -24.92 -11.78
N LYS A 292 9.08 -25.12 -11.62
CA LYS A 292 9.67 -26.48 -11.52
C LYS A 292 9.31 -27.20 -10.23
N THR A 293 9.16 -26.48 -9.12
CA THR A 293 8.95 -27.04 -7.77
C THR A 293 7.52 -26.89 -7.25
N GLU A 294 6.61 -26.24 -8.00
CA GLU A 294 5.26 -25.91 -7.55
C GLU A 294 4.50 -27.10 -6.97
N SER A 295 4.64 -28.30 -7.59
CA SER A 295 3.97 -29.52 -7.11
C SER A 295 4.43 -29.97 -5.73
N SER A 296 5.63 -29.59 -5.31
CA SER A 296 6.24 -29.94 -4.01
C SER A 296 5.96 -28.91 -2.92
N LEU A 297 5.34 -27.76 -3.25
CA LEU A 297 5.04 -26.70 -2.32
C LEU A 297 3.69 -26.90 -1.62
N HIS A 298 3.58 -26.45 -0.37
CA HIS A 298 2.30 -26.32 0.32
C HIS A 298 1.45 -25.21 -0.31
N GLU A 299 0.12 -25.30 -0.17
CA GLU A 299 -0.82 -24.35 -0.81
C GLU A 299 -0.55 -22.89 -0.41
N ALA A 300 -0.27 -22.63 0.86
CA ALA A 300 0.08 -21.29 1.33
C ALA A 300 1.32 -20.74 0.61
N GLU A 301 2.35 -21.57 0.41
CA GLU A 301 3.59 -21.17 -0.26
C GLU A 301 3.38 -20.91 -1.76
N LYS A 302 2.57 -21.75 -2.41
CA LYS A 302 2.18 -21.53 -3.82
C LYS A 302 1.55 -20.15 -4.01
N ILE A 303 0.62 -19.79 -3.13
CA ILE A 303 -0.08 -18.50 -3.22
C ILE A 303 0.88 -17.34 -2.97
N LYS A 304 1.72 -17.40 -1.93
CA LYS A 304 2.70 -16.35 -1.60
C LYS A 304 3.72 -16.14 -2.74
N LEU A 305 4.23 -17.21 -3.32
CA LEU A 305 5.22 -17.14 -4.38
C LEU A 305 4.65 -16.66 -5.73
N LYS A 306 3.34 -16.60 -5.90
CA LYS A 306 2.74 -15.89 -7.03
C LYS A 306 3.06 -14.39 -7.02
N ASP A 307 3.40 -13.81 -5.87
CA ASP A 307 3.86 -12.42 -5.77
C ASP A 307 5.18 -12.15 -6.52
N LEU A 308 5.95 -13.19 -6.88
CA LEU A 308 7.09 -13.10 -7.80
C LEU A 308 6.70 -12.57 -9.19
N PHE A 309 5.42 -12.69 -9.57
CA PHE A 309 4.90 -12.22 -10.86
C PHE A 309 4.41 -10.76 -10.83
N LEU A 310 4.60 -10.05 -9.70
CA LEU A 310 4.18 -8.65 -9.54
C LEU A 310 4.63 -7.75 -10.70
N PHE A 311 5.87 -7.91 -11.16
CA PHE A 311 6.44 -7.07 -12.21
C PHE A 311 6.06 -7.49 -13.64
N ASP A 312 5.36 -8.60 -13.85
CA ASP A 312 4.89 -8.95 -15.20
C ASP A 312 3.81 -7.99 -15.70
N SER A 313 2.98 -7.50 -14.77
CA SER A 313 1.97 -6.48 -15.06
C SER A 313 2.55 -5.10 -15.37
N LEU A 314 3.84 -4.88 -15.08
CA LEU A 314 4.54 -3.61 -15.33
C LEU A 314 5.35 -3.64 -16.63
N LYS A 315 5.43 -4.81 -17.30
CA LYS A 315 6.14 -4.98 -18.59
C LYS A 315 5.26 -4.69 -19.81
N GLY A 316 3.95 -4.41 -19.59
CA GLY A 316 2.95 -4.16 -20.65
C GLY A 316 2.80 -2.69 -21.02
#